data_8d319e8afe8d1e745cfb2c2d46b12655
#
_entry.id   8d319e8afe8d1e745cfb2c2d46b12655
#
_cell.length_a   1.000
_cell.length_b   1.000
_cell.length_c   1.000
_cell.angle_alpha   90.00
_cell.angle_beta   90.00
_cell.angle_gamma   90.00
#
_symmetry.space_group_name_H-M   'P 1'
#
loop_
_entity.id
_entity.type
_entity.pdbx_description
1 polymer ?
#
loop_
_entity_poly.entity_id
_entity_poly.type
_entity_poly.pdbx_seq_one_letter_code
_entity_poly.pdbx_strand_id
1 'polypeptide(L)'
;DALAFLCQQVDVLLRKKPKYAPDFLIFASLIYTISPHAYKFMRGTSRIMLPHPSTIRRLCSSQQLNPSTEQDDEQLLSYIKKQSEHLEDHEKVATLMLDEVHLKPYIDYKGGNVQGSSANSCKAARTAHVFMIQSLLSSNKDVVHVLPVCQIDAQQLHCFVKKIILRLEALGFKIIAVVTDNNAINRKMMSQFATHAKLEMVYSHPADTD
;
A
#
# COMPACT_ATOMS: atom_id res chain seq x y z
N ASP A 1 -9.92 -23.48 -9.86
CA ASP A 1 -10.66 -24.25 -10.86
C ASP A 1 -12.13 -24.38 -10.53
N ALA A 2 -13.01 -24.43 -11.57
CA ALA A 2 -14.46 -24.40 -11.40
C ALA A 2 -14.99 -25.57 -10.55
N LEU A 3 -14.41 -26.77 -10.71
CA LEU A 3 -14.79 -27.95 -9.93
C LEU A 3 -14.50 -27.79 -8.45
N ALA A 4 -13.33 -27.27 -8.08
CA ALA A 4 -12.95 -26.99 -6.70
C ALA A 4 -13.89 -25.97 -6.06
N PHE A 5 -14.29 -24.95 -6.81
CA PHE A 5 -15.29 -23.97 -6.39
C PHE A 5 -16.65 -24.63 -6.12
N LEU A 6 -17.15 -25.47 -7.02
CA LEU A 6 -18.41 -26.19 -6.85
C LEU A 6 -18.38 -27.12 -5.63
N CYS A 7 -17.31 -27.89 -5.46
CA CYS A 7 -17.13 -28.76 -4.29
C CYS A 7 -17.17 -27.94 -2.99
N GLN A 8 -16.50 -26.79 -2.98
CA GLN A 8 -16.51 -25.87 -1.82
C GLN A 8 -17.93 -25.35 -1.53
N GLN A 9 -18.72 -25.01 -2.55
CA GLN A 9 -20.12 -24.56 -2.35
C GLN A 9 -20.98 -25.67 -1.74
N VAL A 10 -20.85 -26.89 -2.22
CA VAL A 10 -21.57 -28.05 -1.68
C VAL A 10 -21.17 -28.32 -0.23
N ASP A 11 -19.86 -28.28 0.07
CA ASP A 11 -19.33 -28.52 1.42
C ASP A 11 -19.84 -27.47 2.43
N VAL A 12 -19.90 -26.21 2.02
CA VAL A 12 -20.44 -25.12 2.85
C VAL A 12 -21.94 -25.27 3.09
N LEU A 13 -22.70 -25.71 2.08
CA LEU A 13 -24.15 -25.97 2.21
C LEU A 13 -24.49 -27.12 3.15
N LEU A 14 -23.68 -28.16 3.18
CA LEU A 14 -23.90 -29.35 4.00
C LEU A 14 -23.51 -29.16 5.48
N ARG A 15 -22.75 -28.15 5.81
CA ARG A 15 -22.24 -27.92 7.19
C ARG A 15 -23.11 -26.94 7.97
N LYS A 16 -23.50 -27.30 9.19
CA LYS A 16 -24.15 -26.38 10.14
C LYS A 16 -23.29 -25.16 10.49
N LYS A 17 -21.95 -25.30 10.50
CA LYS A 17 -20.98 -24.21 10.66
C LYS A 17 -20.07 -24.22 9.44
N PRO A 18 -20.24 -23.29 8.50
CA PRO A 18 -19.45 -23.26 7.28
C PRO A 18 -17.97 -23.02 7.59
N LYS A 19 -17.11 -23.87 7.05
CA LYS A 19 -15.66 -23.67 7.00
C LYS A 19 -15.28 -23.37 5.55
N TYR A 20 -14.59 -22.28 5.34
CA TYR A 20 -14.15 -21.86 4.01
C TYR A 20 -12.69 -22.23 3.82
N ALA A 21 -12.35 -22.78 2.66
CA ALA A 21 -10.96 -23.03 2.29
C ALA A 21 -10.20 -21.72 2.14
N PRO A 22 -8.87 -21.69 2.39
CA PRO A 22 -8.05 -20.47 2.25
C PRO A 22 -8.19 -19.81 0.88
N ASP A 23 -8.11 -20.57 -0.20
CA ASP A 23 -8.22 -20.06 -1.58
C ASP A 23 -9.59 -19.40 -1.84
N PHE A 24 -10.65 -20.00 -1.28
CA PHE A 24 -11.98 -19.42 -1.37
C PHE A 24 -12.13 -18.14 -0.56
N LEU A 25 -11.45 -18.02 0.59
CA LEU A 25 -11.41 -16.80 1.38
C LEU A 25 -10.66 -15.69 0.63
N ILE A 26 -9.56 -16.02 -0.05
CA ILE A 26 -8.83 -15.09 -0.92
C ILE A 26 -9.74 -14.60 -2.05
N PHE A 27 -10.37 -15.50 -2.78
CA PHE A 27 -11.33 -15.16 -3.84
C PHE A 27 -12.46 -14.25 -3.32
N ALA A 28 -13.07 -14.62 -2.19
CA ALA A 28 -14.13 -13.83 -1.56
C ALA A 28 -13.68 -12.45 -1.12
N SER A 29 -12.43 -12.33 -0.62
CA SER A 29 -11.85 -11.04 -0.22
C SER A 29 -11.57 -10.15 -1.43
N LEU A 30 -11.09 -10.70 -2.54
CA LEU A 30 -10.90 -9.97 -3.79
C LEU A 30 -12.21 -9.36 -4.30
N ILE A 31 -13.28 -10.17 -4.38
CA ILE A 31 -14.61 -9.66 -4.80
C ILE A 31 -15.10 -8.57 -3.84
N TYR A 32 -14.92 -8.76 -2.53
CA TYR A 32 -15.32 -7.76 -1.53
C TYR A 32 -14.54 -6.46 -1.68
N THR A 33 -13.25 -6.53 -1.99
CA THR A 33 -12.38 -5.36 -2.20
C THR A 33 -12.76 -4.61 -3.49
N ILE A 34 -13.02 -5.34 -4.58
CA ILE A 34 -13.43 -4.74 -5.86
C ILE A 34 -14.77 -4.03 -5.73
N SER A 35 -15.78 -4.69 -5.13
CA SER A 35 -17.11 -4.10 -4.93
C SER A 35 -17.82 -4.69 -3.71
N PRO A 36 -17.80 -3.99 -2.57
CA PRO A 36 -18.57 -4.39 -1.38
C PRO A 36 -20.08 -4.48 -1.64
N HIS A 37 -20.62 -3.68 -2.59
CA HIS A 37 -22.02 -3.71 -2.96
C HIS A 37 -22.37 -4.97 -3.76
N ALA A 38 -21.58 -5.32 -4.78
CA ALA A 38 -21.75 -6.55 -5.55
C ALA A 38 -21.62 -7.79 -4.65
N TYR A 39 -20.65 -7.79 -3.74
CA TYR A 39 -20.47 -8.86 -2.77
C TYR A 39 -21.70 -9.07 -1.89
N LYS A 40 -22.24 -7.99 -1.31
CA LYS A 40 -23.45 -8.05 -0.48
C LYS A 40 -24.66 -8.54 -1.26
N PHE A 41 -24.82 -8.08 -2.51
CA PHE A 41 -25.89 -8.53 -3.41
C PHE A 41 -25.78 -10.04 -3.70
N MET A 42 -24.62 -10.51 -4.16
CA MET A 42 -24.39 -11.94 -4.43
C MET A 42 -24.65 -12.81 -3.20
N ARG A 43 -24.18 -12.38 -2.04
CA ARG A 43 -24.42 -13.09 -0.79
C ARG A 43 -25.92 -13.08 -0.42
N GLY A 44 -26.63 -11.97 -0.61
CA GLY A 44 -28.06 -11.82 -0.31
C GLY A 44 -28.96 -12.68 -1.18
N THR A 45 -28.56 -12.98 -2.41
CA THR A 45 -29.31 -13.89 -3.29
C THR A 45 -29.23 -15.35 -2.88
N SER A 46 -28.34 -15.70 -1.96
CA SER A 46 -28.11 -17.08 -1.49
C SER A 46 -27.76 -18.08 -2.61
N ARG A 47 -27.45 -17.61 -3.82
CA ARG A 47 -27.02 -18.43 -4.95
C ARG A 47 -25.57 -18.87 -4.83
N ILE A 48 -24.78 -18.08 -4.12
CA ILE A 48 -23.37 -18.37 -3.81
C ILE A 48 -23.19 -18.21 -2.31
N MET A 49 -22.65 -19.23 -1.67
CA MET A 49 -22.40 -19.25 -0.23
C MET A 49 -21.11 -18.49 0.09
N LEU A 50 -21.22 -17.19 0.23
CA LEU A 50 -20.09 -16.31 0.54
C LEU A 50 -19.96 -16.09 2.06
N PRO A 51 -18.71 -15.94 2.57
CA PRO A 51 -18.44 -15.58 3.96
C PRO A 51 -19.15 -14.29 4.37
N HIS A 52 -19.41 -14.12 5.66
CA HIS A 52 -19.96 -12.86 6.15
C HIS A 52 -18.92 -11.74 5.97
N PRO A 53 -19.32 -10.51 5.60
CA PRO A 53 -18.39 -9.38 5.43
C PRO A 53 -17.48 -9.11 6.64
N SER A 54 -17.94 -9.42 7.87
CA SER A 54 -17.11 -9.31 9.07
C SER A 54 -15.95 -10.34 9.08
N THR A 55 -16.16 -11.53 8.51
CA THR A 55 -15.11 -12.55 8.38
C THR A 55 -14.03 -12.08 7.41
N ILE A 56 -14.44 -11.51 6.26
CA ILE A 56 -13.51 -10.93 5.29
C ILE A 56 -12.74 -9.76 5.91
N ARG A 57 -13.44 -8.82 6.55
CA ARG A 57 -12.78 -7.68 7.22
C ARG A 57 -11.80 -8.12 8.30
N ARG A 58 -12.14 -9.15 9.10
CA ARG A 58 -11.24 -9.70 10.11
C ARG A 58 -10.01 -10.36 9.47
N LEU A 59 -10.19 -11.09 8.35
CA LEU A 59 -9.09 -11.67 7.60
C LEU A 59 -8.16 -10.57 7.06
N CYS A 60 -8.71 -9.53 6.45
CA CYS A 60 -7.93 -8.40 5.93
C CYS A 60 -7.30 -7.56 7.07
N SER A 61 -7.97 -7.42 8.22
CA SER A 61 -7.43 -6.66 9.36
C SER A 61 -6.37 -7.41 10.16
N SER A 62 -6.27 -8.75 10.03
CA SER A 62 -5.16 -9.51 10.61
C SER A 62 -3.83 -9.26 9.89
N GLN A 63 -3.90 -8.73 8.69
CA GLN A 63 -2.78 -8.10 7.96
C GLN A 63 -2.73 -6.60 8.34
N GLN A 64 -2.59 -6.29 9.63
CA GLN A 64 -2.66 -4.92 10.14
C GLN A 64 -1.56 -4.05 9.53
N LEU A 65 -1.84 -3.49 8.37
CA LEU A 65 -1.24 -2.26 7.90
C LEU A 65 -1.93 -1.11 8.66
N ASN A 66 -1.74 -1.05 9.96
CA ASN A 66 -2.13 0.13 10.72
C ASN A 66 -1.14 1.24 10.34
N PRO A 67 -1.61 2.36 9.81
CA PRO A 67 -0.82 3.57 9.87
C PRO A 67 -0.77 3.99 11.34
N SER A 68 0.11 3.36 12.13
CA SER A 68 0.44 3.83 13.46
C SER A 68 1.26 5.10 13.32
N THR A 69 1.13 6.01 14.29
CA THR A 69 1.87 7.29 14.36
C THR A 69 3.38 7.11 14.46
N GLU A 70 3.84 5.97 14.92
CA GLU A 70 5.16 5.41 14.66
C GLU A 70 4.93 4.35 13.61
N GLN A 71 5.02 4.77 12.35
CA GLN A 71 4.96 3.82 11.25
C GLN A 71 6.09 2.84 11.47
N ASP A 72 5.72 1.65 11.90
CA ASP A 72 6.56 0.49 11.74
C ASP A 72 6.77 0.34 10.22
N ASP A 73 7.73 1.13 9.73
CA ASP A 73 8.29 0.98 8.39
C ASP A 73 8.65 -0.49 8.13
N GLU A 74 8.84 -1.28 9.19
CA GLU A 74 9.12 -2.70 9.16
C GLU A 74 8.00 -3.55 8.59
N GLN A 75 6.71 -3.20 8.76
CA GLN A 75 5.63 -4.07 8.27
C GLN A 75 5.45 -3.99 6.75
N LEU A 76 5.41 -2.77 6.18
CA LEU A 76 5.37 -2.59 4.72
C LEU A 76 6.66 -3.10 4.07
N LEU A 77 7.81 -2.80 4.68
CA LEU A 77 9.09 -3.29 4.22
C LEU A 77 9.23 -4.80 4.37
N SER A 78 8.66 -5.44 5.41
CA SER A 78 8.65 -6.89 5.54
C SER A 78 7.82 -7.56 4.44
N TYR A 79 6.71 -6.94 4.02
CA TYR A 79 5.93 -7.40 2.88
C TYR A 79 6.74 -7.27 1.58
N ILE A 80 7.31 -6.08 1.31
CA ILE A 80 8.14 -5.84 0.13
C ILE A 80 9.38 -6.75 0.10
N LYS A 81 9.99 -7.01 1.26
CA LYS A 81 11.09 -7.96 1.39
C LYS A 81 10.68 -9.36 0.94
N LYS A 82 9.54 -9.87 1.44
CA LYS A 82 9.02 -11.18 1.01
C LYS A 82 8.72 -11.24 -0.49
N GLN A 83 8.17 -10.16 -1.05
CA GLN A 83 7.96 -10.06 -2.49
C GLN A 83 9.29 -10.06 -3.25
N SER A 84 10.28 -9.30 -2.78
CA SER A 84 11.59 -9.21 -3.43
C SER A 84 12.36 -10.54 -3.47
N GLU A 85 12.10 -11.46 -2.53
CA GLU A 85 12.69 -12.81 -2.51
C GLU A 85 12.23 -13.67 -3.70
N HIS A 86 11.08 -13.35 -4.31
CA HIS A 86 10.51 -14.07 -5.45
C HIS A 86 10.75 -13.38 -6.80
N LEU A 87 11.35 -12.18 -6.79
CA LEU A 87 11.65 -11.40 -7.99
C LEU A 87 13.05 -11.68 -8.50
N GLU A 88 13.19 -11.80 -9.81
CA GLU A 88 14.49 -11.85 -10.47
C GLU A 88 15.17 -10.46 -10.46
N ASP A 89 16.49 -10.40 -10.62
CA ASP A 89 17.25 -9.15 -10.54
C ASP A 89 16.78 -8.09 -11.55
N HIS A 90 16.39 -8.51 -12.75
CA HIS A 90 15.87 -7.58 -13.76
C HIS A 90 14.49 -7.00 -13.37
N GLU A 91 13.66 -7.72 -12.61
CA GLU A 91 12.36 -7.25 -12.14
C GLU A 91 12.49 -6.23 -11.01
N LYS A 92 13.64 -6.21 -10.32
CA LYS A 92 13.94 -5.25 -9.24
C LYS A 92 14.40 -3.88 -9.76
N VAL A 93 14.62 -3.73 -11.06
CA VAL A 93 14.86 -2.42 -11.68
C VAL A 93 13.52 -1.68 -11.78
N ALA A 94 13.37 -0.63 -11.00
CA ALA A 94 12.07 -0.01 -10.77
C ALA A 94 12.10 1.51 -10.78
N THR A 95 10.94 2.11 -11.01
CA THR A 95 10.66 3.51 -10.75
C THR A 95 9.92 3.66 -9.43
N LEU A 96 10.24 4.70 -8.66
CA LEU A 96 9.47 5.15 -7.51
C LEU A 96 8.44 6.19 -7.97
N MET A 97 7.17 5.92 -7.74
CA MET A 97 6.07 6.82 -8.07
C MET A 97 5.50 7.41 -6.79
N LEU A 98 5.19 8.69 -6.80
CA LEU A 98 4.62 9.42 -5.68
C LEU A 98 3.38 10.19 -6.15
N ASP A 99 2.27 9.98 -5.45
CA ASP A 99 1.02 10.70 -5.70
C ASP A 99 0.34 11.08 -4.37
N GLU A 100 -0.53 12.10 -4.42
CA GLU A 100 -1.24 12.61 -3.26
C GLU A 100 -2.74 12.31 -3.37
N VAL A 101 -3.27 11.65 -2.36
CA VAL A 101 -4.70 11.36 -2.24
C VAL A 101 -5.31 12.24 -1.16
N HIS A 102 -6.32 13.03 -1.52
CA HIS A 102 -7.06 13.84 -0.55
C HIS A 102 -7.95 12.97 0.32
N LEU A 103 -7.86 13.18 1.63
CA LEU A 103 -8.64 12.47 2.63
C LEU A 103 -9.70 13.39 3.24
N LYS A 104 -10.87 12.84 3.54
CA LYS A 104 -11.83 13.53 4.42
C LYS A 104 -11.25 13.52 5.84
N PRO A 105 -10.96 14.69 6.46
CA PRO A 105 -10.39 14.73 7.78
C PRO A 105 -11.35 14.09 8.79
N TYR A 106 -10.84 13.11 9.53
CA TYR A 106 -11.63 12.37 10.50
C TYR A 106 -10.71 11.75 11.55
N ILE A 107 -11.03 11.91 12.83
CA ILE A 107 -10.33 11.23 13.92
C ILE A 107 -11.38 10.38 14.65
N ASP A 108 -11.07 9.11 14.84
CA ASP A 108 -11.88 8.17 15.60
C ASP A 108 -11.01 7.43 16.64
N TYR A 109 -11.65 7.03 17.71
CA TYR A 109 -11.02 6.19 18.72
C TYR A 109 -11.66 4.80 18.68
N LYS A 110 -10.90 3.80 18.25
CA LYS A 110 -11.41 2.45 18.07
C LYS A 110 -10.44 1.41 18.59
N GLY A 111 -10.92 0.56 19.48
CA GLY A 111 -10.14 -0.56 20.00
C GLY A 111 -8.85 -0.14 20.74
N GLY A 112 -8.85 1.00 21.43
CA GLY A 112 -7.68 1.51 22.15
C GLY A 112 -6.74 2.39 21.32
N ASN A 113 -7.01 2.55 20.02
CA ASN A 113 -6.15 3.30 19.09
C ASN A 113 -6.86 4.49 18.49
N VAL A 114 -6.12 5.59 18.29
CA VAL A 114 -6.57 6.75 17.52
C VAL A 114 -6.37 6.44 16.02
N GLN A 115 -7.45 6.59 15.26
CA GLN A 115 -7.42 6.40 13.80
C GLN A 115 -7.65 7.74 13.09
N GLY A 116 -7.02 7.92 11.93
CA GLY A 116 -7.17 9.12 11.11
C GLY A 116 -6.26 10.28 11.50
N SER A 117 -5.38 10.12 12.49
CA SER A 117 -4.33 11.10 12.80
C SER A 117 -3.27 11.17 11.70
N SER A 118 -2.66 12.34 11.55
CA SER A 118 -1.51 12.49 10.65
C SER A 118 -0.23 11.96 11.28
N ALA A 119 0.69 11.49 10.46
CA ALA A 119 1.99 10.97 10.91
C ALA A 119 2.91 12.06 11.50
N ASN A 120 2.69 13.32 11.13
CA ASN A 120 3.54 14.44 11.52
C ASN A 120 2.88 15.42 12.52
N SER A 121 1.65 15.15 12.97
CA SER A 121 0.97 16.00 13.97
C SER A 121 -0.20 15.28 14.63
N CYS A 122 -0.67 15.80 15.77
CA CYS A 122 -1.88 15.29 16.45
C CYS A 122 -3.20 15.70 15.75
N LYS A 123 -3.15 16.27 14.54
CA LYS A 123 -4.33 16.68 13.78
C LYS A 123 -4.80 15.56 12.85
N ALA A 124 -6.06 15.62 12.42
CA ALA A 124 -6.58 14.71 11.41
C ALA A 124 -5.76 14.84 10.11
N ALA A 125 -5.45 13.71 9.50
CA ALA A 125 -4.84 13.70 8.17
C ALA A 125 -5.81 14.28 7.14
N ARG A 126 -5.29 15.11 6.24
CA ARG A 126 -6.04 15.71 5.11
C ARG A 126 -5.63 15.12 3.79
N THR A 127 -4.43 14.62 3.71
CA THR A 127 -3.85 13.99 2.52
C THR A 127 -3.07 12.76 2.92
N ALA A 128 -2.93 11.82 2.00
CA ALA A 128 -2.00 10.70 2.11
C ALA A 128 -1.08 10.71 0.89
N HIS A 129 0.21 10.82 1.11
CA HIS A 129 1.18 10.57 0.04
C HIS A 129 1.37 9.07 -0.09
N VAL A 130 1.12 8.55 -1.28
CA VAL A 130 1.23 7.13 -1.62
C VAL A 130 2.51 6.95 -2.43
N PHE A 131 3.38 6.08 -1.96
CA PHE A 131 4.61 5.72 -2.62
C PHE A 131 4.45 4.32 -3.23
N MET A 132 4.70 4.20 -4.51
CA MET A 132 4.59 2.96 -5.26
C MET A 132 5.89 2.69 -6.01
N ILE A 133 6.27 1.44 -6.12
CA ILE A 133 7.28 1.00 -7.07
C ILE A 133 6.60 0.33 -8.26
N GLN A 134 7.18 0.51 -9.43
CA GLN A 134 6.81 -0.22 -10.63
C GLN A 134 8.08 -0.72 -11.31
N SER A 135 8.15 -2.03 -11.53
CA SER A 135 9.21 -2.63 -12.32
C SER A 135 9.17 -2.07 -13.75
N LEU A 136 10.32 -1.86 -14.35
CA LEU A 136 10.44 -1.46 -15.75
C LEU A 136 10.40 -2.63 -16.71
N LEU A 137 10.80 -3.81 -16.25
CA LEU A 137 10.99 -4.99 -17.08
C LEU A 137 9.97 -6.10 -16.78
N SER A 138 9.02 -5.84 -15.88
CA SER A 138 7.92 -6.74 -15.57
C SER A 138 6.64 -5.97 -15.23
N SER A 139 5.52 -6.69 -15.05
CA SER A 139 4.25 -6.10 -14.62
C SER A 139 4.16 -5.85 -13.11
N ASN A 140 5.23 -6.11 -12.36
CA ASN A 140 5.24 -5.99 -10.91
C ASN A 140 5.13 -4.53 -10.49
N LYS A 141 4.17 -4.29 -9.60
CA LYS A 141 3.85 -2.96 -9.08
C LYS A 141 3.27 -3.10 -7.67
N ASP A 142 3.84 -2.36 -6.72
CA ASP A 142 3.45 -2.44 -5.32
C ASP A 142 3.46 -1.08 -4.62
N VAL A 143 2.58 -0.93 -3.62
CA VAL A 143 2.62 0.20 -2.69
C VAL A 143 3.66 -0.08 -1.61
N VAL A 144 4.67 0.76 -1.52
CA VAL A 144 5.79 0.60 -0.57
C VAL A 144 5.64 1.44 0.69
N HIS A 145 4.84 2.51 0.62
CA HIS A 145 4.58 3.37 1.77
C HIS A 145 3.32 4.21 1.56
N VAL A 146 2.63 4.52 2.67
CA VAL A 146 1.50 5.47 2.70
C VAL A 146 1.73 6.41 3.87
N LEU A 147 1.89 7.70 3.59
CA LEU A 147 2.17 8.73 4.57
C LEU A 147 0.96 9.67 4.73
N PRO A 148 0.09 9.42 5.73
CA PRO A 148 -1.02 10.33 6.03
C PRO A 148 -0.48 11.58 6.73
N VAL A 149 -0.77 12.77 6.19
CA VAL A 149 -0.31 14.04 6.73
C VAL A 149 -1.43 15.07 6.79
N CYS A 150 -1.31 16.01 7.72
CA CYS A 150 -2.16 17.20 7.74
C CYS A 150 -1.61 18.26 6.77
N GLN A 151 -0.31 18.47 6.79
CA GLN A 151 0.47 19.30 5.88
C GLN A 151 1.89 18.73 5.84
N ILE A 152 2.56 18.86 4.72
CA ILE A 152 3.95 18.48 4.55
C ILE A 152 4.67 19.56 3.74
N ASP A 153 5.88 19.89 4.11
CA ASP A 153 6.73 20.77 3.32
C ASP A 153 7.68 19.97 2.40
N ALA A 154 8.30 20.66 1.46
CA ALA A 154 9.17 20.03 0.48
C ALA A 154 10.40 19.35 1.10
N GLN A 155 10.92 19.90 2.22
CA GLN A 155 12.09 19.34 2.90
C GLN A 155 11.73 18.03 3.61
N GLN A 156 10.61 18.01 4.32
CA GLN A 156 10.10 16.80 4.95
C GLN A 156 9.84 15.71 3.91
N LEU A 157 9.19 16.07 2.79
CA LEU A 157 8.90 15.12 1.70
C LEU A 157 10.20 14.61 1.07
N HIS A 158 11.21 15.47 0.87
CA HIS A 158 12.54 15.07 0.38
C HIS A 158 13.19 14.01 1.30
N CYS A 159 13.20 14.26 2.61
CA CYS A 159 13.73 13.31 3.58
C CYS A 159 13.03 11.96 3.51
N PHE A 160 11.70 11.94 3.34
CA PHE A 160 10.94 10.71 3.18
C PHE A 160 11.27 9.97 1.89
N VAL A 161 11.31 10.67 0.74
CA VAL A 161 11.69 10.08 -0.55
C VAL A 161 13.07 9.46 -0.48
N LYS A 162 14.04 10.20 0.03
CA LYS A 162 15.43 9.71 0.22
C LYS A 162 15.45 8.44 1.09
N LYS A 163 14.76 8.45 2.22
CA LYS A 163 14.68 7.31 3.14
C LYS A 163 14.05 6.08 2.45
N ILE A 164 12.99 6.26 1.66
CA ILE A 164 12.32 5.16 0.94
C ILE A 164 13.24 4.59 -0.13
N ILE A 165 13.92 5.42 -0.93
CA ILE A 165 14.88 4.97 -1.94
C ILE A 165 15.94 4.07 -1.29
N LEU A 166 16.63 4.58 -0.27
CA LEU A 166 17.71 3.85 0.40
C LEU A 166 17.24 2.53 1.02
N ARG A 167 16.02 2.49 1.56
CA ARG A 167 15.45 1.26 2.11
C ARG A 167 15.08 0.24 1.03
N LEU A 168 14.52 0.66 -0.10
CA LEU A 168 14.23 -0.22 -1.22
C LEU A 168 15.51 -0.81 -1.80
N GLU A 169 16.56 -0.02 -1.89
CA GLU A 169 17.87 -0.50 -2.36
C GLU A 169 18.53 -1.47 -1.40
N ALA A 170 18.37 -1.27 -0.10
CA ALA A 170 18.78 -2.27 0.91
C ALA A 170 18.04 -3.62 0.77
N LEU A 171 16.86 -3.63 0.12
CA LEU A 171 16.11 -4.85 -0.23
C LEU A 171 16.47 -5.40 -1.63
N GLY A 172 17.46 -4.80 -2.30
CA GLY A 172 17.95 -5.22 -3.60
C GLY A 172 17.24 -4.61 -4.81
N PHE A 173 16.32 -3.66 -4.62
CA PHE A 173 15.76 -2.90 -5.72
C PHE A 173 16.79 -1.88 -6.25
N LYS A 174 16.71 -1.56 -7.53
CA LYS A 174 17.46 -0.49 -8.16
C LYS A 174 16.48 0.59 -8.62
N ILE A 175 16.42 1.69 -7.88
CA ILE A 175 15.52 2.80 -8.20
C ILE A 175 16.21 3.74 -9.18
N ILE A 176 15.76 3.77 -10.42
CA ILE A 176 16.39 4.53 -11.50
C ILE A 176 15.66 5.83 -11.84
N ALA A 177 14.43 6.01 -11.36
CA ALA A 177 13.69 7.24 -11.55
C ALA A 177 12.69 7.47 -10.42
N VAL A 178 12.38 8.73 -10.17
CA VAL A 178 11.28 9.18 -9.31
C VAL A 178 10.26 9.91 -10.19
N VAL A 179 9.01 9.49 -10.13
CA VAL A 179 7.91 10.06 -10.90
C VAL A 179 6.91 10.68 -9.93
N THR A 180 6.59 11.96 -10.13
CA THR A 180 5.62 12.70 -9.33
C THR A 180 4.80 13.63 -10.23
N ASP A 181 3.68 14.12 -9.74
CA ASP A 181 2.96 15.20 -10.38
C ASP A 181 3.78 16.54 -10.32
N ASN A 182 3.38 17.49 -11.13
CA ASN A 182 4.10 18.76 -11.26
C ASN A 182 3.59 19.85 -10.28
N ASN A 183 3.20 19.48 -9.05
CA ASN A 183 2.83 20.48 -8.05
C ASN A 183 4.06 21.22 -7.47
N ALA A 184 3.83 22.36 -6.82
CA ALA A 184 4.90 23.23 -6.33
C ALA A 184 5.76 22.56 -5.24
N ILE A 185 5.15 21.74 -4.37
CA ILE A 185 5.85 21.03 -3.29
C ILE A 185 6.76 19.96 -3.89
N ASN A 186 6.26 19.19 -4.85
CA ASN A 186 7.02 18.13 -5.52
C ASN A 186 8.18 18.70 -6.34
N ARG A 187 7.97 19.80 -7.09
CA ARG A 187 9.09 20.48 -7.78
C ARG A 187 10.18 20.94 -6.81
N LYS A 188 9.77 21.57 -5.70
CA LYS A 188 10.71 22.04 -4.68
C LYS A 188 11.41 20.87 -3.96
N MET A 189 10.69 19.77 -3.73
CA MET A 189 11.27 18.54 -3.17
C MET A 189 12.32 17.95 -4.12
N MET A 190 11.99 17.82 -5.41
CA MET A 190 12.92 17.29 -6.40
C MET A 190 14.17 18.19 -6.57
N SER A 191 14.02 19.52 -6.53
CA SER A 191 15.17 20.42 -6.63
C SER A 191 16.17 20.29 -5.48
N GLN A 192 15.79 19.67 -4.35
CA GLN A 192 16.70 19.43 -3.22
C GLN A 192 17.64 18.23 -3.45
N PHE A 193 17.42 17.44 -4.48
CA PHE A 193 18.39 16.42 -4.92
C PHE A 193 19.53 17.02 -5.75
N ALA A 194 19.36 18.23 -6.28
CA ALA A 194 20.36 18.92 -7.08
C ALA A 194 21.30 19.79 -6.19
N THR A 195 22.56 19.84 -6.56
CA THR A 195 23.59 20.62 -5.84
C THR A 195 23.29 22.13 -5.79
N HIS A 196 22.56 22.64 -6.78
CA HIS A 196 22.27 24.08 -6.91
C HIS A 196 20.80 24.44 -6.64
N ALA A 197 20.03 23.56 -5.96
CA ALA A 197 18.60 23.74 -5.69
C ALA A 197 17.76 24.10 -6.94
N LYS A 198 18.20 23.69 -8.12
CA LYS A 198 17.52 23.81 -9.39
C LYS A 198 16.81 22.51 -9.73
N LEU A 199 15.67 22.61 -10.41
CA LEU A 199 15.01 21.42 -10.95
C LEU A 199 15.84 20.91 -12.14
N GLU A 200 16.34 19.71 -12.03
CA GLU A 200 17.13 19.00 -13.04
C GLU A 200 16.41 17.71 -13.45
N MET A 201 16.77 17.17 -14.60
CA MET A 201 16.21 15.91 -15.08
C MET A 201 16.99 14.68 -14.59
N VAL A 202 18.25 14.89 -14.16
CA VAL A 202 19.13 13.85 -13.64
C VAL A 202 19.71 14.34 -12.32
N TYR A 203 19.65 13.50 -11.30
CA TYR A 203 20.14 13.78 -9.96
C TYR A 203 21.17 12.75 -9.55
N SER A 204 22.12 13.18 -8.70
CA SER A 204 23.04 12.25 -8.04
C SER A 204 22.25 11.30 -7.13
N HIS A 205 22.73 10.05 -7.06
CA HIS A 205 22.09 9.07 -6.20
C HIS A 205 22.18 9.49 -4.72
N PRO A 206 21.11 9.29 -3.90
CA PRO A 206 21.12 9.71 -2.49
C PRO A 206 22.21 9.08 -1.61
N ALA A 207 22.79 7.95 -2.05
CA ALA A 207 23.91 7.31 -1.36
C ALA A 207 25.28 7.87 -1.78
N ASP A 208 25.37 8.58 -2.91
CA ASP A 208 26.62 9.14 -3.45
C ASP A 208 26.91 10.53 -2.85
N THR A 209 26.54 10.75 -1.61
CA THR A 209 26.90 11.99 -0.89
C THR A 209 28.34 11.88 -0.43
N ASP A 210 29.27 12.44 -1.21
CA ASP A 210 30.58 12.88 -0.75
C ASP A 210 30.46 14.12 0.16
#